data_025a8c37fef6e37f8b87370564c1e5a8
#
_entry.id   025a8c37fef6e37f8b87370564c1e5a8
#
_cell.length_a   1.000
_cell.length_b   1.000
_cell.length_c   1.000
_cell.angle_alpha   90.00
_cell.angle_beta   90.00
_cell.angle_gamma   90.00
#
_symmetry.space_group_name_H-M   'P 1'
#
loop_
_entity.id
_entity.type
_entity.pdbx_description
1 polymer ?
#
loop_
_entity_poly.entity_id
_entity_poly.type
_entity_poly.pdbx_seq_one_letter_code
_entity_poly.pdbx_strand_id
1 'polypeptide(L)'
;MSNSNRRGLRIGHYRITPLGIGAIAALVVVIAAVVVLCVVKPFGQTDLQQTASSIPTIAPSPTADLNAAEATPTPSATPSVTATPRPTATPEPEPRSATIRVLGEIMMETDLLKSAYNPTDKTFDFSSMFTEIADVVGNADYTIGDVEGTLGDTQGFSGESDKMLTPSAILDSLREAGVDMLMLANDHALDGGVDELQATISNVSDAGLDYVGVGATAEERSTPVIRDINGISVGFVGYCEALNVSGISKDDLAGCINLVTNSNAPADIQSARDAGAEIVIAIVNWGKMYSFTATETQQ
;
A
#
# COMPACT_ATOMS: atom_id res chain seq x y z
N MET A 1 -41.72 56.60 -16.68
CA MET A 1 -41.55 55.28 -15.98
C MET A 1 -40.37 54.60 -16.63
N SER A 2 -39.21 54.62 -15.96
CA SER A 2 -37.91 54.22 -16.47
C SER A 2 -37.76 52.70 -16.29
N ASN A 3 -37.64 51.96 -17.38
CA ASN A 3 -37.36 50.54 -17.39
C ASN A 3 -35.86 50.33 -17.42
N SER A 4 -35.22 50.14 -16.24
CA SER A 4 -33.79 49.87 -16.13
C SER A 4 -33.47 48.48 -16.63
N ASN A 5 -32.83 48.44 -17.77
CA ASN A 5 -32.31 47.27 -18.48
C ASN A 5 -31.22 46.61 -17.66
N ARG A 6 -31.53 45.61 -16.83
CA ARG A 6 -30.54 44.80 -16.11
C ARG A 6 -29.92 43.80 -17.06
N ARG A 7 -28.83 44.17 -17.73
CA ARG A 7 -28.06 43.29 -18.61
C ARG A 7 -27.19 42.34 -17.73
N GLY A 8 -27.59 41.10 -17.57
CA GLY A 8 -26.73 40.05 -17.02
C GLY A 8 -25.79 39.48 -18.08
N LEU A 9 -24.62 39.06 -17.71
CA LEU A 9 -23.65 38.37 -18.56
C LEU A 9 -24.15 36.96 -18.91
N ARG A 10 -24.00 36.56 -20.17
CA ARG A 10 -24.33 35.21 -20.66
C ARG A 10 -23.04 34.45 -20.96
N ILE A 11 -22.88 33.26 -20.39
CA ILE A 11 -21.80 32.32 -20.73
C ILE A 11 -22.50 30.99 -21.08
N GLY A 12 -22.47 30.61 -22.35
CA GLY A 12 -23.18 29.45 -22.87
C GLY A 12 -24.70 29.53 -22.64
N HIS A 13 -25.31 28.52 -22.08
CA HIS A 13 -26.73 28.41 -21.75
C HIS A 13 -27.12 29.08 -20.42
N TYR A 14 -26.16 29.58 -19.64
CA TYR A 14 -26.39 30.15 -18.32
C TYR A 14 -26.39 31.67 -18.31
N ARG A 15 -27.31 32.26 -17.54
CA ARG A 15 -27.45 33.70 -17.37
C ARG A 15 -26.99 34.04 -15.94
N ILE A 16 -25.85 34.74 -15.79
CA ILE A 16 -25.32 35.16 -14.49
C ILE A 16 -25.96 36.50 -14.12
N THR A 17 -26.59 36.53 -12.97
CA THR A 17 -27.17 37.77 -12.41
C THR A 17 -26.06 38.69 -11.88
N PRO A 18 -26.33 40.01 -11.78
CA PRO A 18 -25.35 40.91 -11.17
C PRO A 18 -24.88 40.51 -9.76
N LEU A 19 -25.75 39.84 -9.00
CA LEU A 19 -25.42 39.28 -7.69
C LEU A 19 -24.42 38.10 -7.81
N GLY A 20 -24.58 37.25 -8.83
CA GLY A 20 -23.67 36.14 -9.13
C GLY A 20 -22.29 36.61 -9.56
N ILE A 21 -22.20 37.71 -10.32
CA ILE A 21 -20.93 38.33 -10.70
C ILE A 21 -20.18 38.83 -9.46
N GLY A 22 -20.90 39.45 -8.51
CA GLY A 22 -20.32 39.91 -7.24
C GLY A 22 -19.78 38.76 -6.38
N ALA A 23 -20.51 37.63 -6.33
CA ALA A 23 -20.09 36.44 -5.61
C ALA A 23 -18.84 35.80 -6.20
N ILE A 24 -18.74 35.71 -7.53
CA ILE A 24 -17.56 35.18 -8.23
C ILE A 24 -16.36 36.11 -8.00
N ALA A 25 -16.53 37.43 -8.07
CA ALA A 25 -15.44 38.38 -7.82
C ALA A 25 -14.94 38.28 -6.37
N ALA A 26 -15.83 38.13 -5.38
CA ALA A 26 -15.46 37.91 -3.98
C ALA A 26 -14.68 36.62 -3.79
N LEU A 27 -15.10 35.53 -4.43
CA LEU A 27 -14.40 34.23 -4.37
C LEU A 27 -12.98 34.32 -4.94
N VAL A 28 -12.80 35.00 -6.09
CA VAL A 28 -11.47 35.19 -6.70
C VAL A 28 -10.54 36.00 -5.77
N VAL A 29 -11.06 37.02 -5.10
CA VAL A 29 -10.26 37.83 -4.13
C VAL A 29 -9.85 36.97 -2.92
N VAL A 30 -10.73 36.10 -2.42
CA VAL A 30 -10.42 35.19 -1.31
C VAL A 30 -9.35 34.19 -1.72
N ILE A 31 -9.46 33.59 -2.91
CA ILE A 31 -8.45 32.64 -3.43
C ILE A 31 -7.11 33.35 -3.62
N ALA A 32 -7.07 34.56 -4.17
CA ALA A 32 -5.85 35.32 -4.34
C ALA A 32 -5.20 35.67 -2.98
N ALA A 33 -6.01 36.00 -1.96
CA ALA A 33 -5.51 36.27 -0.62
C ALA A 33 -4.91 35.03 0.05
N VAL A 34 -5.53 33.85 -0.15
CA VAL A 34 -5.01 32.57 0.37
C VAL A 34 -3.70 32.20 -0.32
N VAL A 35 -3.59 32.38 -1.64
CA VAL A 35 -2.36 32.12 -2.39
C VAL A 35 -1.22 33.06 -1.93
N VAL A 36 -1.50 34.33 -1.72
CA VAL A 36 -0.50 35.29 -1.22
C VAL A 36 -0.06 34.92 0.21
N LEU A 37 -0.98 34.48 1.09
CA LEU A 37 -0.64 34.04 2.43
C LEU A 37 0.24 32.77 2.43
N CYS A 38 0.01 31.84 1.49
CA CYS A 38 0.84 30.63 1.34
C CYS A 38 2.23 30.94 0.76
N VAL A 39 2.36 31.96 -0.09
CA VAL A 39 3.64 32.34 -0.72
C VAL A 39 4.49 33.21 0.21
N VAL A 40 3.87 34.03 1.08
CA VAL A 40 4.58 34.97 1.96
C VAL A 40 4.96 34.39 3.33
N LYS A 41 4.38 33.23 3.72
CA LYS A 41 4.87 32.46 4.87
C LYS A 41 5.66 31.26 4.37
N PRO A 42 6.99 31.29 4.30
CA PRO A 42 7.76 30.10 4.15
C PRO A 42 7.45 29.21 5.37
N PHE A 43 7.10 27.95 5.09
CA PHE A 43 6.97 26.91 6.10
C PHE A 43 8.20 26.98 7.00
N GLY A 44 7.99 27.28 8.29
CA GLY A 44 9.08 27.31 9.25
C GLY A 44 9.76 25.96 9.24
N GLN A 45 11.06 25.96 8.96
CA GLN A 45 11.93 24.84 9.21
C GLN A 45 11.80 24.51 10.71
N THR A 46 11.11 23.44 11.02
CA THR A 46 11.25 22.80 12.33
C THR A 46 12.62 22.15 12.32
N ASP A 47 13.53 22.73 13.08
CA ASP A 47 14.82 22.15 13.44
C ASP A 47 14.55 20.74 14.04
N LEU A 48 14.81 19.73 13.24
CA LEU A 48 15.01 18.37 13.74
C LEU A 48 16.33 18.35 14.48
N GLN A 49 16.30 18.79 15.73
CA GLN A 49 17.40 18.59 16.65
C GLN A 49 17.51 17.11 16.92
N GLN A 50 18.51 16.52 16.30
CA GLN A 50 18.97 15.16 16.48
C GLN A 50 19.28 14.95 17.97
N THR A 51 18.39 14.31 18.71
CA THR A 51 18.72 13.71 20.00
C THR A 51 19.57 12.47 19.73
N ALA A 52 20.87 12.67 19.64
CA ALA A 52 21.82 11.59 19.72
C ALA A 52 21.71 10.97 21.11
N SER A 53 21.13 9.77 21.16
CA SER A 53 21.15 8.94 22.36
C SER A 53 22.58 8.51 22.63
N SER A 54 23.15 9.01 23.71
CA SER A 54 24.50 8.68 24.17
C SER A 54 24.52 7.22 24.66
N ILE A 55 25.26 6.38 23.96
CA ILE A 55 25.63 5.05 24.42
C ILE A 55 26.60 5.24 25.63
N PRO A 56 26.36 4.63 26.79
CA PRO A 56 27.29 4.74 27.90
C PRO A 56 28.59 3.97 27.60
N THR A 57 29.68 4.70 27.50
CA THR A 57 31.01 4.16 27.41
C THR A 57 31.39 3.56 28.80
N ILE A 58 31.63 2.26 28.86
CA ILE A 58 32.14 1.58 30.04
C ILE A 58 33.65 1.94 30.18
N ALA A 59 33.97 2.68 31.19
CA ALA A 59 35.36 2.98 31.55
C ALA A 59 36.11 1.73 32.03
N PRO A 60 37.40 1.55 31.67
CA PRO A 60 38.18 0.45 32.19
C PRO A 60 38.52 0.65 33.68
N SER A 61 38.37 -0.42 34.44
CA SER A 61 38.69 -0.50 35.85
C SER A 61 40.23 -0.41 36.07
N PRO A 62 40.71 0.24 37.16
CA PRO A 62 42.13 0.45 37.36
C PRO A 62 42.84 -0.84 37.76
N THR A 63 44.00 -1.05 37.17
CA THR A 63 44.97 -2.08 37.48
C THR A 63 45.56 -1.82 38.83
N ALA A 64 45.46 -2.73 39.77
CA ALA A 64 46.19 -2.70 41.04
C ALA A 64 47.58 -3.34 40.87
N ASP A 65 48.60 -2.52 41.04
CA ASP A 65 49.98 -2.98 41.26
C ASP A 65 50.10 -3.64 42.64
N LEU A 66 50.52 -4.89 42.68
CA LEU A 66 51.07 -5.49 43.91
C LEU A 66 52.37 -6.22 43.56
N ASN A 67 53.44 -5.52 43.78
CA ASN A 67 54.74 -6.08 43.86
C ASN A 67 54.97 -6.60 45.33
N ALA A 68 55.03 -7.90 45.52
CA ALA A 68 55.66 -8.50 46.74
C ALA A 68 56.24 -9.84 46.33
N ALA A 69 57.56 -9.89 46.41
CA ALA A 69 58.36 -11.10 46.28
C ALA A 69 58.29 -11.91 47.56
N GLU A 70 58.04 -13.23 47.49
CA GLU A 70 58.62 -14.19 48.39
C GLU A 70 58.60 -15.63 47.87
N ALA A 71 59.81 -16.22 47.94
CA ALA A 71 60.27 -17.57 48.07
C ALA A 71 59.53 -18.77 47.46
N THR A 72 60.32 -19.44 46.64
CA THR A 72 60.14 -20.74 45.99
C THR A 72 59.96 -21.93 46.97
N PRO A 73 59.10 -22.89 46.64
CA PRO A 73 59.45 -24.29 46.68
C PRO A 73 59.27 -25.02 45.35
N THR A 74 60.08 -25.95 45.04
CA THR A 74 60.22 -26.83 43.88
C THR A 74 58.93 -27.51 43.51
N PRO A 75 58.53 -27.50 42.21
CA PRO A 75 57.27 -28.09 41.77
C PRO A 75 57.37 -29.62 41.65
N SER A 76 56.44 -30.30 42.28
CA SER A 76 56.02 -31.65 41.92
C SER A 76 55.27 -31.62 40.59
N ALA A 77 55.63 -32.51 39.68
CA ALA A 77 55.00 -32.59 38.36
C ALA A 77 53.53 -32.94 38.47
N THR A 78 52.66 -31.99 38.22
CA THR A 78 51.24 -32.18 38.07
C THR A 78 50.94 -32.74 36.64
N PRO A 79 50.06 -33.74 36.48
CA PRO A 79 49.74 -34.29 35.16
C PRO A 79 49.12 -33.19 34.29
N SER A 80 49.64 -33.02 33.06
CA SER A 80 49.14 -32.11 32.03
C SER A 80 47.69 -32.49 31.70
N VAL A 81 46.74 -31.66 32.11
CA VAL A 81 45.34 -31.74 31.62
C VAL A 81 45.32 -31.43 30.15
N THR A 82 44.97 -32.42 29.36
CA THR A 82 44.72 -32.26 27.94
C THR A 82 43.60 -31.21 27.77
N ALA A 83 43.93 -30.09 27.14
CA ALA A 83 42.96 -29.02 26.90
C ALA A 83 41.79 -29.55 26.04
N THR A 84 40.59 -29.54 26.59
CA THR A 84 39.37 -29.80 25.83
C THR A 84 39.27 -28.78 24.69
N PRO A 85 39.07 -29.20 23.44
CA PRO A 85 38.96 -28.25 22.33
C PRO A 85 37.84 -27.26 22.64
N ARG A 86 38.16 -25.98 22.58
CA ARG A 86 37.20 -24.91 22.71
C ARG A 86 36.22 -25.03 21.56
N PRO A 87 34.90 -25.00 21.80
CA PRO A 87 33.93 -25.04 20.69
C PRO A 87 34.22 -23.90 19.72
N THR A 88 34.35 -24.24 18.44
CA THR A 88 34.46 -23.27 17.35
C THR A 88 33.18 -22.48 17.35
N ALA A 89 33.25 -21.15 17.36
CA ALA A 89 32.09 -20.31 17.25
C ALA A 89 31.34 -20.67 15.95
N THR A 90 30.04 -20.96 16.07
CA THR A 90 29.17 -21.10 14.88
C THR A 90 29.21 -19.77 14.12
N PRO A 91 29.51 -19.77 12.82
CA PRO A 91 29.48 -18.53 12.04
C PRO A 91 28.12 -17.85 12.20
N GLU A 92 28.16 -16.54 12.42
CA GLU A 92 26.94 -15.72 12.42
C GLU A 92 26.27 -15.83 11.03
N PRO A 93 24.96 -16.04 10.96
CA PRO A 93 24.27 -16.11 9.66
C PRO A 93 24.46 -14.81 8.88
N GLU A 94 24.73 -14.91 7.59
CA GLU A 94 24.80 -13.75 6.72
C GLU A 94 23.44 -13.02 6.70
N PRO A 95 23.43 -11.68 6.75
CA PRO A 95 22.21 -10.92 6.72
C PRO A 95 21.48 -11.12 5.36
N ARG A 96 20.19 -11.44 5.43
CA ARG A 96 19.30 -11.53 4.27
C ARG A 96 18.57 -10.21 4.10
N SER A 97 18.30 -9.80 2.85
CA SER A 97 17.52 -8.59 2.56
C SER A 97 16.60 -8.84 1.37
N ALA A 98 15.43 -8.23 1.41
CA ALA A 98 14.46 -8.20 0.33
C ALA A 98 13.88 -6.80 0.19
N THR A 99 13.68 -6.36 -1.04
CA THR A 99 13.04 -5.10 -1.39
C THR A 99 11.62 -5.39 -1.83
N ILE A 100 10.66 -4.90 -1.08
CA ILE A 100 9.23 -4.97 -1.44
C ILE A 100 8.78 -3.59 -1.84
N ARG A 101 8.13 -3.50 -2.99
CA ARG A 101 7.53 -2.27 -3.50
C ARG A 101 6.02 -2.36 -3.45
N VAL A 102 5.39 -1.27 -3.06
CA VAL A 102 3.93 -1.14 -3.09
C VAL A 102 3.60 0.09 -3.90
N LEU A 103 2.68 -0.04 -4.83
CA LEU A 103 2.17 1.06 -5.65
C LEU A 103 0.63 1.04 -5.62
N GLY A 104 0.04 2.21 -5.70
CA GLY A 104 -1.42 2.39 -5.70
C GLY A 104 -1.78 3.85 -5.40
N GLU A 105 -3.05 4.19 -5.54
CA GLU A 105 -4.09 3.29 -6.03
C GLU A 105 -4.06 3.26 -7.56
N ILE A 106 -4.14 2.08 -8.17
CA ILE A 106 -4.25 1.90 -9.63
C ILE A 106 -5.73 1.95 -9.96
N MET A 107 -6.19 3.11 -10.36
CA MET A 107 -7.58 3.42 -10.60
C MET A 107 -7.77 3.85 -12.06
N MET A 108 -8.61 3.12 -12.80
CA MET A 108 -8.86 3.40 -14.23
C MET A 108 -10.13 4.21 -14.40
N GLU A 109 -10.01 5.52 -14.20
CA GLU A 109 -11.10 6.44 -14.50
C GLU A 109 -11.38 6.57 -16.01
N THR A 110 -12.54 7.12 -16.33
CA THR A 110 -13.08 7.25 -17.70
C THR A 110 -12.07 7.76 -18.73
N ASP A 111 -11.27 8.76 -18.42
CA ASP A 111 -10.34 9.35 -19.39
C ASP A 111 -9.11 8.45 -19.64
N LEU A 112 -8.66 7.69 -18.62
CA LEU A 112 -7.63 6.67 -18.78
C LEU A 112 -8.15 5.50 -19.62
N LEU A 113 -9.37 5.02 -19.35
CA LEU A 113 -10.01 3.99 -20.17
C LEU A 113 -10.13 4.42 -21.62
N LYS A 114 -10.57 5.67 -21.89
CA LYS A 114 -10.63 6.22 -23.26
C LYS A 114 -9.27 6.24 -23.95
N SER A 115 -8.21 6.55 -23.21
CA SER A 115 -6.85 6.62 -23.77
C SER A 115 -6.29 5.24 -24.12
N ALA A 116 -6.73 4.20 -23.41
CA ALA A 116 -6.35 2.81 -23.68
C ALA A 116 -7.22 2.14 -24.76
N TYR A 117 -8.41 2.68 -25.07
CA TYR A 117 -9.37 2.03 -25.96
C TYR A 117 -9.04 2.20 -27.43
N ASN A 118 -8.95 1.09 -28.17
CA ASN A 118 -8.87 1.07 -29.63
C ASN A 118 -10.27 0.83 -30.23
N PRO A 119 -10.90 1.85 -30.85
CA PRO A 119 -12.25 1.73 -31.39
C PRO A 119 -12.33 0.85 -32.65
N THR A 120 -11.22 0.58 -33.33
CA THR A 120 -11.18 -0.27 -34.52
C THR A 120 -11.36 -1.72 -34.16
N ASP A 121 -10.58 -2.19 -33.17
CA ASP A 121 -10.55 -3.59 -32.74
C ASP A 121 -11.46 -3.83 -31.54
N LYS A 122 -11.95 -2.77 -30.90
CA LYS A 122 -12.73 -2.78 -29.67
C LYS A 122 -11.96 -3.44 -28.50
N THR A 123 -10.66 -3.20 -28.45
CA THR A 123 -9.74 -3.72 -27.42
C THR A 123 -9.19 -2.60 -26.56
N PHE A 124 -8.61 -2.97 -25.45
CA PHE A 124 -7.85 -2.06 -24.58
C PHE A 124 -6.37 -2.41 -24.60
N ASP A 125 -5.51 -1.39 -24.57
CA ASP A 125 -4.07 -1.50 -24.43
C ASP A 125 -3.59 -0.48 -23.40
N PHE A 126 -3.13 -0.97 -22.25
CA PHE A 126 -2.65 -0.16 -21.14
C PHE A 126 -1.12 -0.05 -21.10
N SER A 127 -0.40 -0.71 -22.01
CA SER A 127 1.06 -0.83 -21.98
C SER A 127 1.77 0.51 -21.92
N SER A 128 1.29 1.51 -22.66
CA SER A 128 1.87 2.85 -22.69
C SER A 128 1.82 3.58 -21.36
N MET A 129 0.87 3.25 -20.47
CA MET A 129 0.71 3.90 -19.17
C MET A 129 1.83 3.52 -18.18
N PHE A 130 2.41 2.34 -18.36
CA PHE A 130 3.44 1.81 -17.45
C PHE A 130 4.86 1.93 -18.01
N THR A 131 5.04 2.25 -19.29
CA THR A 131 6.34 2.29 -19.96
C THR A 131 7.37 3.16 -19.23
N GLU A 132 7.00 4.36 -18.83
CA GLU A 132 7.91 5.33 -18.19
C GLU A 132 8.25 4.97 -16.74
N ILE A 133 7.46 4.12 -16.11
CA ILE A 133 7.64 3.73 -14.71
C ILE A 133 8.05 2.26 -14.54
N ALA A 134 8.11 1.48 -15.62
CA ALA A 134 8.41 0.05 -15.58
C ALA A 134 9.73 -0.26 -14.85
N ASP A 135 10.79 0.51 -15.12
CA ASP A 135 12.08 0.36 -14.43
C ASP A 135 11.97 0.62 -12.92
N VAL A 136 11.06 1.53 -12.51
CA VAL A 136 10.82 1.79 -11.09
C VAL A 136 9.98 0.67 -10.50
N VAL A 137 8.92 0.24 -11.17
CA VAL A 137 7.99 -0.81 -10.71
C VAL A 137 8.71 -2.15 -10.60
N GLY A 138 9.43 -2.57 -11.64
CA GLY A 138 10.09 -3.88 -11.72
C GLY A 138 11.43 -3.98 -10.98
N ASN A 139 12.00 -2.88 -10.46
CA ASN A 139 13.27 -2.92 -9.72
C ASN A 139 13.06 -3.15 -8.23
N ALA A 140 12.41 -4.26 -7.89
CA ALA A 140 12.23 -4.77 -6.54
C ALA A 140 12.24 -6.30 -6.58
N ASP A 141 12.41 -6.93 -5.43
CA ASP A 141 12.36 -8.40 -5.34
C ASP A 141 10.92 -8.94 -5.33
N TYR A 142 9.95 -8.07 -4.98
CA TYR A 142 8.52 -8.34 -5.06
C TYR A 142 7.72 -7.04 -5.08
N THR A 143 6.80 -6.91 -6.03
CA THR A 143 6.02 -5.68 -6.23
C THR A 143 4.53 -5.95 -6.08
N ILE A 144 3.86 -5.13 -5.28
CA ILE A 144 2.44 -5.20 -4.98
C ILE A 144 1.73 -3.99 -5.58
N GLY A 145 0.66 -4.21 -6.34
CA GLY A 145 -0.24 -3.16 -6.85
C GLY A 145 -1.55 -3.16 -6.09
N ASP A 146 -2.01 -2.00 -5.63
CA ASP A 146 -3.38 -1.82 -5.14
C ASP A 146 -4.25 -1.37 -6.30
N VAL A 147 -5.14 -2.27 -6.78
CA VAL A 147 -6.04 -1.99 -7.91
C VAL A 147 -7.43 -1.75 -7.39
N GLU A 148 -7.95 -0.56 -7.65
CA GLU A 148 -9.29 -0.17 -7.21
C GLU A 148 -10.37 -0.62 -8.20
N GLY A 149 -11.40 -1.27 -7.66
CA GLY A 149 -12.54 -1.79 -8.41
C GLY A 149 -12.42 -3.24 -8.82
N THR A 150 -13.15 -3.61 -9.87
CA THR A 150 -13.19 -4.96 -10.45
C THR A 150 -12.53 -5.01 -11.81
N LEU A 151 -11.97 -6.18 -12.14
CA LEU A 151 -11.22 -6.45 -13.38
C LEU A 151 -11.96 -7.47 -14.22
N GLY A 152 -12.74 -7.00 -15.19
CA GLY A 152 -13.61 -7.85 -15.99
C GLY A 152 -13.55 -7.57 -17.49
N ASP A 153 -14.28 -8.39 -18.24
CA ASP A 153 -14.46 -8.20 -19.67
C ASP A 153 -15.58 -7.19 -19.91
N THR A 154 -15.26 -5.92 -19.89
CA THR A 154 -16.23 -4.88 -20.27
C THR A 154 -16.51 -4.96 -21.77
N GLN A 155 -17.60 -5.59 -22.12
CA GLN A 155 -18.11 -5.58 -23.48
C GLN A 155 -18.74 -4.22 -23.82
N GLY A 156 -17.95 -3.36 -24.42
CA GLY A 156 -18.41 -2.06 -24.89
C GLY A 156 -18.24 -0.97 -23.82
N PHE A 157 -17.20 -0.22 -23.98
CA PHE A 157 -16.96 0.98 -23.19
C PHE A 157 -18.06 2.02 -23.42
N SER A 158 -18.92 2.26 -22.42
CA SER A 158 -19.97 3.30 -22.46
C SER A 158 -19.46 4.70 -22.15
N GLY A 159 -18.27 4.81 -21.59
CA GLY A 159 -17.58 6.07 -21.32
C GLY A 159 -18.06 6.85 -20.11
N GLU A 160 -19.09 6.38 -19.42
CA GLU A 160 -19.62 7.04 -18.23
C GLU A 160 -20.09 5.97 -17.23
N SER A 161 -19.32 5.77 -16.20
CA SER A 161 -19.69 4.93 -15.05
C SER A 161 -19.16 5.55 -13.78
N ASP A 162 -19.96 5.59 -12.74
CA ASP A 162 -19.59 5.85 -11.36
C ASP A 162 -19.02 4.60 -10.66
N LYS A 163 -18.90 3.51 -11.44
CA LYS A 163 -18.35 2.23 -11.00
C LYS A 163 -16.92 2.05 -11.52
N MET A 164 -16.06 1.56 -10.68
CA MET A 164 -14.68 1.22 -11.04
C MET A 164 -14.61 -0.17 -11.67
N LEU A 165 -14.97 -0.23 -12.96
CA LEU A 165 -14.91 -1.45 -13.78
C LEU A 165 -13.78 -1.31 -14.80
N THR A 166 -12.69 -2.05 -14.60
CA THR A 166 -11.49 -1.99 -15.44
C THR A 166 -11.41 -3.22 -16.33
N PRO A 167 -11.10 -3.07 -17.63
CA PRO A 167 -10.84 -4.24 -18.50
C PRO A 167 -9.69 -5.09 -18.00
N SER A 168 -9.87 -6.42 -17.99
CA SER A 168 -8.85 -7.37 -17.55
C SER A 168 -7.53 -7.28 -18.35
N ALA A 169 -7.56 -6.69 -19.54
CA ALA A 169 -6.35 -6.39 -20.34
C ALA A 169 -5.27 -5.59 -19.60
N ILE A 170 -5.62 -4.87 -18.54
CA ILE A 170 -4.63 -4.16 -17.70
C ILE A 170 -3.66 -5.12 -17.01
N LEU A 171 -4.09 -6.36 -16.72
CA LEU A 171 -3.31 -7.35 -15.99
C LEU A 171 -2.00 -7.72 -16.70
N ASP A 172 -2.04 -7.85 -18.03
CA ASP A 172 -0.83 -8.08 -18.83
C ASP A 172 0.15 -6.91 -18.68
N SER A 173 -0.34 -5.68 -18.75
CA SER A 173 0.50 -4.48 -18.61
C SER A 173 1.10 -4.34 -17.21
N LEU A 174 0.35 -4.68 -16.15
CA LEU A 174 0.85 -4.69 -14.77
C LEU A 174 1.93 -5.75 -14.58
N ARG A 175 1.69 -6.97 -15.06
CA ARG A 175 2.66 -8.07 -14.99
C ARG A 175 3.92 -7.74 -15.78
N GLU A 176 3.81 -7.18 -16.98
CA GLU A 176 4.96 -6.76 -17.80
C GLU A 176 5.74 -5.61 -17.16
N ALA A 177 5.08 -4.73 -16.41
CA ALA A 177 5.73 -3.69 -15.62
C ALA A 177 6.44 -4.23 -14.37
N GLY A 178 6.23 -5.50 -14.00
CA GLY A 178 6.89 -6.16 -12.87
C GLY A 178 6.06 -6.19 -11.58
N VAL A 179 4.74 -6.11 -11.68
CA VAL A 179 3.84 -6.37 -10.55
C VAL A 179 3.70 -7.88 -10.36
N ASP A 180 3.81 -8.34 -9.12
CA ASP A 180 3.73 -9.76 -8.73
C ASP A 180 2.42 -10.09 -8.03
N MET A 181 1.85 -9.15 -7.28
CA MET A 181 0.64 -9.33 -6.47
C MET A 181 -0.30 -8.14 -6.60
N LEU A 182 -1.61 -8.39 -6.49
CA LEU A 182 -2.62 -7.35 -6.40
C LEU A 182 -3.32 -7.39 -5.03
N MET A 183 -3.44 -6.21 -4.42
CA MET A 183 -4.40 -5.94 -3.36
C MET A 183 -5.75 -5.65 -4.00
N LEU A 184 -6.76 -6.45 -3.65
CA LEU A 184 -8.09 -6.37 -4.27
C LEU A 184 -9.20 -6.00 -3.27
N ALA A 185 -8.89 -5.91 -1.96
CA ALA A 185 -9.86 -5.49 -0.96
C ALA A 185 -9.85 -3.97 -0.80
N ASN A 186 -10.72 -3.29 -1.53
CA ASN A 186 -10.95 -1.84 -1.45
C ASN A 186 -12.45 -1.54 -1.48
N ASP A 187 -12.84 -0.30 -1.29
CA ASP A 187 -14.24 0.11 -1.21
C ASP A 187 -15.00 -0.03 -2.53
N HIS A 188 -14.31 -0.10 -3.67
CA HIS A 188 -14.85 -0.35 -4.99
C HIS A 188 -14.82 -1.84 -5.44
N ALA A 189 -14.29 -2.73 -4.61
CA ALA A 189 -14.11 -4.15 -4.96
C ALA A 189 -15.40 -4.88 -5.37
N LEU A 190 -16.57 -4.36 -5.01
CA LEU A 190 -17.88 -4.93 -5.30
C LEU A 190 -18.76 -4.04 -6.18
N ASP A 191 -18.19 -3.08 -6.90
CA ASP A 191 -18.93 -2.20 -7.83
C ASP A 191 -19.66 -2.96 -8.92
N GLY A 192 -19.09 -4.06 -9.39
CA GLY A 192 -19.71 -5.00 -10.33
C GLY A 192 -20.57 -6.08 -9.65
N GLY A 193 -20.56 -6.14 -8.30
CA GLY A 193 -21.21 -7.19 -7.55
C GLY A 193 -20.32 -8.41 -7.31
N VAL A 194 -20.85 -9.43 -6.64
CA VAL A 194 -20.10 -10.62 -6.23
C VAL A 194 -19.62 -11.44 -7.43
N ASP A 195 -20.45 -11.61 -8.46
CA ASP A 195 -20.09 -12.36 -9.66
C ASP A 195 -18.92 -11.70 -10.41
N GLU A 196 -18.87 -10.37 -10.45
CA GLU A 196 -17.77 -9.64 -11.08
C GLU A 196 -16.47 -9.70 -10.25
N LEU A 197 -16.58 -9.71 -8.93
CA LEU A 197 -15.42 -9.95 -8.06
C LEU A 197 -14.87 -11.38 -8.27
N GLN A 198 -15.73 -12.39 -8.41
CA GLN A 198 -15.31 -13.76 -8.73
C GLN A 198 -14.60 -13.83 -10.09
N ALA A 199 -15.12 -13.11 -11.09
CA ALA A 199 -14.46 -12.98 -12.39
C ALA A 199 -13.09 -12.27 -12.26
N THR A 200 -13.01 -11.21 -11.44
CA THR A 200 -11.75 -10.53 -11.13
C THR A 200 -10.71 -11.48 -10.55
N ILE A 201 -11.08 -12.30 -9.57
CA ILE A 201 -10.19 -13.29 -8.95
C ILE A 201 -9.68 -14.30 -10.01
N SER A 202 -10.57 -14.78 -10.86
CA SER A 202 -10.20 -15.69 -11.97
C SER A 202 -9.22 -15.03 -12.92
N ASN A 203 -9.53 -13.81 -13.39
CA ASN A 203 -8.71 -13.08 -14.35
C ASN A 203 -7.30 -12.81 -13.80
N VAL A 204 -7.19 -12.41 -12.53
CA VAL A 204 -5.90 -12.17 -11.86
C VAL A 204 -5.08 -13.47 -11.76
N SER A 205 -5.74 -14.58 -11.37
CA SER A 205 -5.10 -15.89 -11.29
C SER A 205 -4.62 -16.39 -12.66
N ASP A 206 -5.44 -16.21 -13.70
CA ASP A 206 -5.13 -16.61 -15.08
C ASP A 206 -3.98 -15.77 -15.67
N ALA A 207 -3.85 -14.52 -15.24
CA ALA A 207 -2.71 -13.67 -15.58
C ALA A 207 -1.42 -14.06 -14.84
N GLY A 208 -1.49 -15.00 -13.89
CA GLY A 208 -0.35 -15.47 -13.10
C GLY A 208 0.09 -14.49 -12.01
N LEU A 209 -0.78 -13.59 -11.59
CA LEU A 209 -0.55 -12.68 -10.47
C LEU A 209 -1.11 -13.27 -9.17
N ASP A 210 -0.42 -13.00 -8.08
CA ASP A 210 -0.97 -13.25 -6.75
C ASP A 210 -2.04 -12.20 -6.41
N TYR A 211 -2.89 -12.51 -5.45
CA TYR A 211 -3.85 -11.52 -4.92
C TYR A 211 -4.09 -11.73 -3.43
N VAL A 212 -4.56 -10.69 -2.76
CA VAL A 212 -4.84 -10.69 -1.33
C VAL A 212 -6.05 -9.82 -0.99
N GLY A 213 -6.74 -10.20 0.10
CA GLY A 213 -7.86 -9.44 0.65
C GLY A 213 -9.25 -9.86 0.15
N VAL A 214 -9.31 -10.71 -0.86
CA VAL A 214 -10.54 -11.30 -1.41
C VAL A 214 -10.39 -12.81 -1.58
N GLY A 215 -11.49 -13.51 -1.86
CA GLY A 215 -11.47 -14.94 -2.15
C GLY A 215 -12.78 -15.41 -2.77
N ALA A 216 -12.76 -16.58 -3.40
CA ALA A 216 -13.96 -17.24 -3.90
C ALA A 216 -14.79 -17.88 -2.76
N THR A 217 -14.15 -18.09 -1.62
CA THR A 217 -14.76 -18.62 -0.39
C THR A 217 -14.24 -17.88 0.83
N ALA A 218 -14.93 -18.01 1.96
CA ALA A 218 -14.50 -17.46 3.23
C ALA A 218 -13.14 -18.01 3.70
N GLU A 219 -12.84 -19.26 3.38
CA GLU A 219 -11.55 -19.90 3.67
C GLU A 219 -10.44 -19.28 2.82
N GLU A 220 -10.63 -19.19 1.51
CA GLU A 220 -9.65 -18.59 0.59
C GLU A 220 -9.36 -17.14 0.96
N ARG A 221 -10.41 -16.32 1.18
CA ARG A 221 -10.31 -14.93 1.58
C ARG A 221 -9.44 -14.71 2.83
N SER A 222 -9.51 -15.62 3.81
CA SER A 222 -8.75 -15.55 5.07
C SER A 222 -7.40 -16.28 5.03
N THR A 223 -7.11 -16.99 3.93
CA THR A 223 -5.83 -17.69 3.78
C THR A 223 -4.73 -16.70 3.42
N PRO A 224 -3.68 -16.56 4.24
CA PRO A 224 -2.58 -15.67 3.94
C PRO A 224 -1.78 -16.19 2.73
N VAL A 225 -1.32 -15.27 1.90
CA VAL A 225 -0.39 -15.58 0.82
C VAL A 225 1.03 -15.58 1.37
N ILE A 226 1.76 -16.69 1.23
CA ILE A 226 3.15 -16.82 1.69
C ILE A 226 4.07 -16.89 0.48
N ARG A 227 5.14 -16.08 0.48
CA ARG A 227 6.16 -16.07 -0.57
C ARG A 227 7.56 -16.07 0.03
N ASP A 228 8.45 -16.85 -0.57
CA ASP A 228 9.89 -16.75 -0.30
C ASP A 228 10.45 -15.62 -1.17
N ILE A 229 10.97 -14.60 -0.52
CA ILE A 229 11.59 -13.44 -1.20
C ILE A 229 13.03 -13.35 -0.71
N ASN A 230 13.98 -13.74 -1.55
CA ASN A 230 15.41 -13.81 -1.22
C ASN A 230 15.73 -14.63 0.04
N GLY A 231 15.03 -15.75 0.23
CA GLY A 231 15.19 -16.63 1.38
C GLY A 231 14.50 -16.12 2.65
N ILE A 232 13.70 -15.06 2.57
CA ILE A 232 12.86 -14.56 3.66
C ILE A 232 11.42 -14.96 3.37
N SER A 233 10.80 -15.71 4.29
CA SER A 233 9.38 -16.08 4.17
C SER A 233 8.50 -14.89 4.58
N VAL A 234 7.78 -14.33 3.62
CA VAL A 234 6.90 -13.17 3.82
C VAL A 234 5.45 -13.59 3.64
N GLY A 235 4.61 -13.29 4.64
CA GLY A 235 3.17 -13.48 4.60
C GLY A 235 2.46 -12.16 4.26
N PHE A 236 1.43 -12.24 3.42
CA PHE A 236 0.64 -11.09 3.03
C PHE A 236 -0.82 -11.32 3.43
N VAL A 237 -1.44 -10.29 3.99
CA VAL A 237 -2.86 -10.23 4.32
C VAL A 237 -3.44 -8.89 3.87
N GLY A 238 -4.66 -8.89 3.35
CA GLY A 238 -5.30 -7.68 2.81
C GLY A 238 -6.66 -7.41 3.43
N TYR A 239 -7.02 -6.15 3.61
CA TYR A 239 -8.29 -5.72 4.22
C TYR A 239 -8.80 -4.44 3.61
N CYS A 240 -10.14 -4.25 3.64
CA CYS A 240 -10.73 -2.91 3.55
C CYS A 240 -11.61 -2.62 4.77
N GLU A 241 -11.78 -1.34 5.09
CA GLU A 241 -12.62 -0.92 6.24
C GLU A 241 -14.10 -0.87 5.88
N ALA A 242 -14.43 -0.42 4.67
CA ALA A 242 -15.80 -0.19 4.23
C ALA A 242 -15.94 -0.43 2.72
N LEU A 243 -17.18 -0.55 2.27
CA LEU A 243 -17.54 -0.66 0.86
C LEU A 243 -18.50 0.48 0.51
N ASN A 244 -18.39 1.00 -0.70
CA ASN A 244 -19.28 2.05 -1.21
C ASN A 244 -20.56 1.49 -1.86
N VAL A 245 -20.76 0.18 -1.85
CA VAL A 245 -21.97 -0.49 -2.33
C VAL A 245 -22.89 -0.87 -1.18
N SER A 246 -24.17 -1.05 -1.49
CA SER A 246 -25.21 -1.47 -0.54
C SER A 246 -26.05 -2.62 -1.11
N GLY A 247 -26.75 -3.34 -0.24
CA GLY A 247 -27.67 -4.40 -0.67
C GLY A 247 -27.05 -5.77 -0.87
N ILE A 248 -25.74 -5.93 -0.63
CA ILE A 248 -25.06 -7.22 -0.62
C ILE A 248 -25.31 -7.90 0.72
N SER A 249 -25.60 -9.21 0.71
CA SER A 249 -25.87 -9.95 1.93
C SER A 249 -24.61 -10.04 2.81
N LYS A 250 -24.79 -10.16 4.12
CA LYS A 250 -23.65 -10.32 5.04
C LYS A 250 -22.87 -11.62 4.80
N ASP A 251 -23.58 -12.65 4.36
CA ASP A 251 -22.97 -13.96 4.08
C ASP A 251 -22.11 -13.88 2.81
N ASP A 252 -22.57 -13.18 1.76
CA ASP A 252 -21.81 -12.95 0.55
C ASP A 252 -20.56 -12.09 0.85
N LEU A 253 -20.71 -11.02 1.63
CA LEU A 253 -19.57 -10.20 2.07
C LEU A 253 -18.55 -11.01 2.85
N ALA A 254 -19.02 -11.78 3.85
CA ALA A 254 -18.16 -12.65 4.64
C ALA A 254 -17.50 -13.76 3.80
N GLY A 255 -18.11 -14.12 2.68
CA GLY A 255 -17.61 -15.13 1.75
C GLY A 255 -16.54 -14.65 0.81
N CYS A 256 -16.52 -13.34 0.44
CA CYS A 256 -15.72 -12.90 -0.70
C CYS A 256 -14.72 -11.78 -0.40
N ILE A 257 -14.91 -10.95 0.62
CA ILE A 257 -14.02 -9.81 0.91
C ILE A 257 -13.61 -9.74 2.38
N ASN A 258 -12.38 -9.36 2.64
CA ASN A 258 -11.82 -9.27 3.98
C ASN A 258 -12.02 -7.87 4.56
N LEU A 259 -13.15 -7.67 5.26
CA LEU A 259 -13.40 -6.45 6.01
C LEU A 259 -12.60 -6.48 7.31
N VAL A 260 -11.82 -5.42 7.56
CA VAL A 260 -10.98 -5.34 8.76
C VAL A 260 -11.83 -5.29 10.04
N THR A 261 -11.47 -6.09 11.02
CA THR A 261 -12.04 -6.07 12.37
C THR A 261 -10.95 -6.32 13.41
N ASN A 262 -11.23 -5.95 14.66
CA ASN A 262 -10.32 -6.23 15.80
C ASN A 262 -10.10 -7.73 16.07
N SER A 263 -10.87 -8.61 15.44
CA SER A 263 -10.78 -10.06 15.65
C SER A 263 -10.12 -10.78 14.48
N ASN A 264 -10.45 -10.43 13.23
CA ASN A 264 -9.90 -11.17 12.07
C ASN A 264 -8.45 -10.80 11.78
N ALA A 265 -8.09 -9.52 11.79
CA ALA A 265 -6.74 -9.12 11.44
C ALA A 265 -5.66 -9.77 12.34
N PRO A 266 -5.78 -9.79 13.68
CA PRO A 266 -4.85 -10.54 14.53
C PRO A 266 -4.83 -12.05 14.25
N ALA A 267 -6.00 -12.65 13.93
CA ALA A 267 -6.09 -14.08 13.64
C ALA A 267 -5.40 -14.43 12.32
N ASP A 268 -5.61 -13.64 11.26
CA ASP A 268 -4.99 -13.86 9.95
C ASP A 268 -3.47 -13.64 10.01
N ILE A 269 -3.00 -12.62 10.77
CA ILE A 269 -1.57 -12.41 11.03
C ILE A 269 -0.96 -13.61 11.76
N GLN A 270 -1.66 -14.16 12.76
CA GLN A 270 -1.19 -15.34 13.46
C GLN A 270 -1.18 -16.56 12.53
N SER A 271 -2.21 -16.73 11.69
CA SER A 271 -2.24 -17.78 10.67
C SER A 271 -1.06 -17.71 9.69
N ALA A 272 -0.69 -16.50 9.26
CA ALA A 272 0.49 -16.30 8.42
C ALA A 272 1.79 -16.75 9.11
N ARG A 273 1.95 -16.43 10.41
CA ARG A 273 3.09 -16.87 11.20
C ARG A 273 3.11 -18.37 11.40
N ASP A 274 1.96 -18.97 11.66
CA ASP A 274 1.81 -20.43 11.84
C ASP A 274 2.10 -21.18 10.52
N ALA A 275 1.84 -20.53 9.38
CA ALA A 275 2.21 -21.00 8.04
C ALA A 275 3.70 -20.78 7.70
N GLY A 276 4.50 -20.22 8.62
CA GLY A 276 5.95 -20.08 8.50
C GLY A 276 6.43 -18.71 8.03
N ALA A 277 5.60 -17.67 8.00
CA ALA A 277 6.05 -16.32 7.67
C ALA A 277 6.97 -15.76 8.76
N GLU A 278 8.16 -15.34 8.37
CA GLU A 278 9.10 -14.61 9.23
C GLU A 278 8.67 -13.15 9.40
N ILE A 279 8.08 -12.58 8.33
CA ILE A 279 7.54 -11.22 8.28
C ILE A 279 6.09 -11.32 7.77
N VAL A 280 5.19 -10.51 8.36
CA VAL A 280 3.82 -10.39 7.85
C VAL A 280 3.57 -8.94 7.47
N ILE A 281 3.11 -8.73 6.23
CA ILE A 281 2.72 -7.44 5.68
C ILE A 281 1.20 -7.41 5.57
N ALA A 282 0.58 -6.47 6.28
CA ALA A 282 -0.85 -6.18 6.16
C ALA A 282 -1.04 -4.96 5.26
N ILE A 283 -1.86 -5.11 4.22
CA ILE A 283 -2.22 -4.05 3.29
C ILE A 283 -3.68 -3.68 3.58
N VAL A 284 -3.95 -2.41 3.84
CA VAL A 284 -5.27 -2.00 4.33
C VAL A 284 -5.76 -0.76 3.58
N ASN A 285 -6.90 -0.90 2.91
CA ASN A 285 -7.67 0.22 2.40
C ASN A 285 -8.62 0.69 3.50
N TRP A 286 -8.32 1.84 4.10
CA TRP A 286 -9.06 2.38 5.25
C TRP A 286 -8.94 3.88 5.43
N GLY A 287 -9.78 4.43 6.28
CA GLY A 287 -9.74 5.83 6.65
C GLY A 287 -10.85 6.65 6.00
N LYS A 288 -10.68 7.95 6.00
CA LYS A 288 -11.66 8.89 5.48
C LYS A 288 -11.07 9.67 4.31
N MET A 289 -11.76 9.62 3.17
CA MET A 289 -11.40 10.36 1.96
C MET A 289 -11.13 11.85 2.28
N TYR A 290 -10.05 12.40 1.70
CA TYR A 290 -9.58 13.77 1.91
C TYR A 290 -9.21 14.15 3.36
N SER A 291 -9.01 13.17 4.26
CA SER A 291 -8.56 13.40 5.63
C SER A 291 -7.05 13.18 5.76
N PHE A 292 -6.36 14.12 6.39
CA PHE A 292 -4.95 13.97 6.78
C PHE A 292 -4.79 13.58 8.26
N THR A 293 -5.90 13.23 8.91
CA THR A 293 -5.92 12.80 10.32
C THR A 293 -6.39 11.38 10.39
N ALA A 294 -5.64 10.53 11.08
CA ALA A 294 -6.02 9.15 11.33
C ALA A 294 -7.38 9.06 12.04
N THR A 295 -8.21 8.11 11.62
CA THR A 295 -9.50 7.81 12.27
C THR A 295 -9.27 6.99 13.55
N GLU A 296 -10.33 6.80 14.35
CA GLU A 296 -10.27 5.93 15.52
C GLU A 296 -9.96 4.47 15.14
N THR A 297 -10.43 4.02 13.98
CA THR A 297 -10.14 2.68 13.44
C THR A 297 -8.68 2.51 13.07
N GLN A 298 -8.00 3.59 12.67
CA GLN A 298 -6.59 3.58 12.27
C GLN A 298 -5.62 3.71 13.46
N GLN A 299 -6.11 4.01 14.66
CA GLN A 299 -5.34 4.16 15.91
C GLN A 299 -5.40 2.94 16.79
#